data_486fbc59c99afdb482dabf2740bb4176
#
_entry.id   486fbc59c99afdb482dabf2740bb4176
#
_cell.length_a   1.000
_cell.length_b   1.000
_cell.length_c   1.000
_cell.angle_alpha   90.00
_cell.angle_beta   90.00
_cell.angle_gamma   90.00
#
_symmetry.space_group_name_H-M   'P 1'
#
loop_
_entity.id
_entity.type
_entity.pdbx_description
1 polymer ?
#
loop_
_entity_poly.entity_id
_entity_poly.type
_entity_poly.pdbx_seq_one_letter_code
_entity_poly.pdbx_strand_id
1 'polypeptide(L)'
;MFHPTEIDNNTFLYHGDCLEVLPFLADRGVKADLILADPPYGTTHCRWDSVIDFPLMWNAIRGVCRDRTPVLLFCQQPFTSALGNSNLRRLRYSWVWEKTTATGFLNANRMPLKSHEDILVFYHKLPLYHPIKTAGHSR
;
A
#
# COMPACT_ATOMS: atom_id res chain seq x y z
N MET A 1 -5.89 -19.08 -15.55
CA MET A 1 -6.84 -19.11 -14.40
C MET A 1 -5.99 -19.16 -13.15
N PHE A 2 -6.16 -18.22 -12.20
CA PHE A 2 -5.41 -18.21 -10.95
C PHE A 2 -6.00 -19.24 -9.99
N HIS A 3 -5.13 -20.05 -9.39
CA HIS A 3 -5.49 -20.98 -8.32
C HIS A 3 -4.79 -20.51 -7.05
N PRO A 4 -5.56 -20.25 -5.98
CA PRO A 4 -4.95 -19.88 -4.71
C PRO A 4 -4.24 -21.09 -4.09
N THR A 5 -3.16 -20.83 -3.39
CA THR A 5 -2.63 -21.76 -2.40
C THR A 5 -3.31 -21.43 -1.06
N GLU A 6 -4.07 -22.36 -0.54
CA GLU A 6 -4.68 -22.24 0.78
C GLU A 6 -3.61 -22.50 1.84
N ILE A 7 -3.36 -21.52 2.71
CA ILE A 7 -2.39 -21.63 3.79
C ILE A 7 -3.11 -22.13 5.06
N ASP A 8 -4.28 -21.61 5.31
CA ASP A 8 -5.19 -22.04 6.35
C ASP A 8 -6.65 -21.73 5.93
N ASN A 9 -7.64 -22.05 6.79
CA ASN A 9 -9.07 -21.88 6.50
C ASN A 9 -9.48 -20.44 6.11
N ASN A 10 -8.63 -19.44 6.36
CA ASN A 10 -8.95 -18.03 6.14
C ASN A 10 -7.87 -17.30 5.31
N THR A 11 -6.76 -17.96 4.96
CA THR A 11 -5.62 -17.35 4.29
C THR A 11 -5.35 -18.00 2.93
N PHE A 12 -5.43 -17.18 1.88
CA PHE A 12 -5.22 -17.60 0.50
C PHE A 12 -4.08 -16.79 -0.12
N LEU A 13 -3.09 -17.50 -0.69
CA LEU A 13 -1.99 -16.88 -1.41
C LEU A 13 -2.22 -16.99 -2.92
N TYR A 14 -2.18 -15.86 -3.61
CA TYR A 14 -2.21 -15.78 -5.07
C TYR A 14 -0.84 -15.35 -5.60
N HIS A 15 -0.25 -16.14 -6.48
CA HIS A 15 0.96 -15.79 -7.20
C HIS A 15 0.61 -15.28 -8.59
N GLY A 16 0.97 -14.03 -8.90
CA GLY A 16 0.71 -13.41 -10.21
C GLY A 16 0.83 -11.89 -10.18
N ASP A 17 0.67 -11.28 -11.35
CA ASP A 17 0.60 -9.83 -11.46
C ASP A 17 -0.68 -9.31 -10.79
N CYS A 18 -0.55 -8.31 -9.93
CA CYS A 18 -1.69 -7.72 -9.23
C CYS A 18 -2.72 -7.08 -10.21
N LEU A 19 -2.26 -6.62 -11.38
CA LEU A 19 -3.14 -6.07 -12.42
C LEU A 19 -4.02 -7.15 -13.08
N GLU A 20 -3.68 -8.42 -12.90
CA GLU A 20 -4.48 -9.57 -13.37
C GLU A 20 -5.22 -10.25 -12.22
N VAL A 21 -4.57 -10.40 -11.05
CA VAL A 21 -5.15 -11.07 -9.88
C VAL A 21 -6.31 -10.27 -9.29
N LEU A 22 -6.19 -8.94 -9.15
CA LEU A 22 -7.26 -8.13 -8.57
C LEU A 22 -8.54 -8.13 -9.42
N PRO A 23 -8.50 -7.93 -10.76
CA PRO A 23 -9.67 -8.09 -11.60
C PRO A 23 -10.28 -9.50 -11.51
N PHE A 24 -9.46 -10.55 -11.53
CA PHE A 24 -9.91 -11.92 -11.36
C PHE A 24 -10.68 -12.14 -10.05
N LEU A 25 -10.25 -11.53 -8.95
CA LEU A 25 -10.95 -11.57 -7.66
C LEU A 25 -12.24 -10.75 -7.69
N ALA A 26 -12.19 -9.57 -8.31
CA ALA A 26 -13.36 -8.70 -8.47
C ALA A 26 -14.49 -9.38 -9.23
N ASP A 27 -14.19 -10.07 -10.33
CA ASP A 27 -15.14 -10.83 -11.16
C ASP A 27 -15.82 -11.97 -10.39
N ARG A 28 -15.18 -12.44 -9.30
CA ARG A 28 -15.72 -13.45 -8.39
C ARG A 28 -16.47 -12.86 -7.20
N GLY A 29 -16.68 -11.55 -7.21
CA GLY A 29 -17.42 -10.84 -6.17
C GLY A 29 -16.61 -10.61 -4.89
N VAL A 30 -15.29 -10.86 -4.89
CA VAL A 30 -14.45 -10.58 -3.72
C VAL A 30 -14.40 -9.08 -3.46
N LYS A 31 -14.66 -8.70 -2.22
CA LYS A 31 -14.59 -7.31 -1.76
C LYS A 31 -13.73 -7.23 -0.51
N ALA A 32 -12.70 -6.42 -0.57
CA ALA A 32 -11.80 -6.16 0.54
C ALA A 32 -12.39 -5.14 1.52
N ASP A 33 -12.18 -5.36 2.81
CA ASP A 33 -12.49 -4.39 3.87
C ASP A 33 -11.28 -3.50 4.18
N LEU A 34 -10.07 -3.95 3.83
CA LEU A 34 -8.81 -3.22 3.90
C LEU A 34 -7.90 -3.68 2.75
N ILE A 35 -7.16 -2.76 2.16
CA ILE A 35 -6.01 -3.06 1.30
C ILE A 35 -4.75 -2.50 1.97
N LEU A 36 -3.76 -3.36 2.16
CA LEU A 36 -2.42 -2.99 2.62
C LEU A 36 -1.43 -3.57 1.61
N ALA A 37 -0.65 -2.73 0.95
CA ALA A 37 0.25 -3.17 -0.08
C ALA A 37 1.58 -2.39 -0.08
N ASP A 38 2.63 -3.10 -0.49
CA ASP A 38 3.97 -2.56 -0.71
C ASP A 38 4.29 -2.68 -2.22
N PRO A 39 3.91 -1.68 -3.04
CA PRO A 39 4.14 -1.70 -4.47
C PRO A 39 5.62 -1.42 -4.79
N PRO A 40 6.11 -1.80 -5.99
CA PRO A 40 7.46 -1.44 -6.40
C PRO A 40 7.61 0.08 -6.57
N TYR A 41 8.71 0.64 -6.03
CA TYR A 41 8.95 2.09 -6.01
C TYR A 41 9.77 2.60 -7.21
N GLY A 42 10.39 1.70 -8.00
CA GLY A 42 11.28 2.08 -9.09
C GLY A 42 12.60 2.69 -8.61
N THR A 43 13.04 2.36 -7.39
CA THR A 43 14.23 2.97 -6.77
C THR A 43 15.44 2.05 -6.75
N THR A 44 15.30 0.80 -7.19
CA THR A 44 16.36 -0.19 -7.27
C THR A 44 16.66 -0.59 -8.72
N HIS A 45 17.79 -1.28 -8.97
CA HIS A 45 18.12 -1.83 -10.28
C HIS A 45 17.49 -3.22 -10.54
N CYS A 46 16.62 -3.69 -9.65
CA CYS A 46 15.93 -4.95 -9.81
C CYS A 46 14.87 -4.85 -10.92
N ARG A 47 14.79 -5.86 -11.79
CA ARG A 47 13.82 -5.88 -12.91
C ARG A 47 12.37 -5.82 -12.45
N TRP A 48 12.07 -6.35 -11.27
CA TRP A 48 10.73 -6.35 -10.69
C TRP A 48 10.36 -5.00 -10.06
N ASP A 49 11.32 -4.13 -9.77
CA ASP A 49 11.09 -2.82 -9.14
C ASP A 49 10.77 -1.76 -10.22
N SER A 50 9.74 -1.99 -10.99
CA SER A 50 9.21 -1.02 -11.94
C SER A 50 7.88 -0.48 -11.43
N VAL A 51 7.74 0.85 -11.43
CA VAL A 51 6.51 1.51 -10.98
C VAL A 51 5.32 1.03 -11.82
N ILE A 52 4.28 0.57 -11.14
CA ILE A 52 3.03 0.16 -11.76
C ILE A 52 2.34 1.42 -12.31
N ASP A 53 1.78 1.35 -13.52
CA ASP A 53 0.97 2.44 -14.07
C ASP A 53 -0.18 2.80 -13.11
N PHE A 54 -0.21 4.04 -12.62
CA PHE A 54 -1.14 4.45 -11.59
C PHE A 54 -2.62 4.33 -12.01
N PRO A 55 -3.04 4.76 -13.19
CA PRO A 55 -4.38 4.53 -13.69
C PRO A 55 -4.81 3.06 -13.65
N LEU A 56 -3.96 2.15 -14.11
CA LEU A 56 -4.23 0.71 -14.11
C LEU A 56 -4.30 0.16 -12.68
N MET A 57 -3.35 0.53 -11.82
CA MET A 57 -3.31 0.14 -10.42
C MET A 57 -4.59 0.58 -9.68
N TRP A 58 -4.97 1.86 -9.81
CA TRP A 58 -6.17 2.38 -9.14
C TRP A 58 -7.45 1.76 -9.69
N ASN A 59 -7.49 1.39 -10.97
CA ASN A 59 -8.63 0.69 -11.55
C ASN A 59 -8.77 -0.73 -10.97
N ALA A 60 -7.68 -1.49 -10.92
CA ALA A 60 -7.66 -2.83 -10.35
C ALA A 60 -8.06 -2.82 -8.85
N ILE A 61 -7.45 -1.94 -8.05
CA ILE A 61 -7.77 -1.74 -6.63
C ILE A 61 -9.27 -1.43 -6.44
N ARG A 62 -9.81 -0.52 -7.24
CA ARG A 62 -11.21 -0.11 -7.15
C ARG A 62 -12.18 -1.27 -7.40
N GLY A 63 -11.81 -2.22 -8.26
CA GLY A 63 -12.60 -3.42 -8.55
C GLY A 63 -12.91 -4.25 -7.32
N VAL A 64 -11.99 -4.34 -6.37
CA VAL A 64 -12.14 -5.12 -5.14
C VAL A 64 -12.52 -4.27 -3.91
N CYS A 65 -12.60 -2.94 -4.02
CA CYS A 65 -12.98 -2.06 -2.92
C CYS A 65 -14.50 -1.96 -2.73
N ARG A 66 -14.90 -1.77 -1.47
CA ARG A 66 -16.17 -1.17 -1.07
C ARG A 66 -16.00 0.35 -0.93
N ASP A 67 -17.09 1.08 -0.77
CA ASP A 67 -17.07 2.54 -0.55
C ASP A 67 -16.21 3.00 0.65
N ARG A 68 -16.13 2.16 1.68
CA ARG A 68 -15.43 2.45 2.94
C ARG A 68 -14.09 1.71 3.08
N THR A 69 -13.64 0.97 2.07
CA THR A 69 -12.36 0.27 2.10
C THR A 69 -11.23 1.29 2.14
N PRO A 70 -10.40 1.34 3.20
CA PRO A 70 -9.17 2.09 3.19
C PRO A 70 -8.11 1.33 2.39
N VAL A 71 -7.28 2.08 1.66
CA VAL A 71 -6.15 1.58 0.90
C VAL A 71 -4.89 2.22 1.48
N LEU A 72 -4.01 1.40 2.01
CA LEU A 72 -2.76 1.77 2.64
C LEU A 72 -1.61 1.30 1.77
N LEU A 73 -0.81 2.23 1.27
CA LEU A 73 0.29 1.92 0.36
C LEU A 73 1.61 2.39 0.97
N PHE A 74 2.54 1.45 1.15
CA PHE A 74 3.91 1.79 1.51
C PHE A 74 4.57 2.56 0.39
N CYS A 75 5.42 3.50 0.75
CA CYS A 75 6.14 4.33 -0.20
C CYS A 75 7.33 5.03 0.45
N GLN A 76 8.28 5.47 -0.37
CA GLN A 76 9.37 6.36 0.03
C GLN A 76 9.61 7.39 -1.07
N GLN A 77 10.22 8.53 -0.73
CA GLN A 77 10.55 9.55 -1.73
C GLN A 77 11.56 9.02 -2.76
N PRO A 78 11.42 9.40 -4.05
CA PRO A 78 10.44 10.33 -4.64
C PRO A 78 9.08 9.70 -4.98
N PHE A 79 8.93 8.36 -4.88
CA PHE A 79 7.71 7.64 -5.22
C PHE A 79 6.50 8.11 -4.38
N THR A 80 6.70 8.44 -3.08
CA THR A 80 5.64 8.99 -2.21
C THR A 80 4.92 10.17 -2.86
N SER A 81 5.67 11.12 -3.42
CA SER A 81 5.10 12.31 -4.06
C SER A 81 4.30 11.96 -5.31
N ALA A 82 4.82 11.06 -6.16
CA ALA A 82 4.15 10.61 -7.37
C ALA A 82 2.86 9.84 -7.04
N LEU A 83 2.93 8.90 -6.09
CA LEU A 83 1.80 8.11 -5.62
C LEU A 83 0.72 9.00 -5.01
N GLY A 84 1.09 9.93 -4.14
CA GLY A 84 0.14 10.87 -3.52
C GLY A 84 -0.58 11.71 -4.56
N ASN A 85 0.16 12.26 -5.52
CA ASN A 85 -0.39 13.08 -6.60
C ASN A 85 -1.30 12.27 -7.55
N SER A 86 -1.05 10.96 -7.71
CA SER A 86 -1.85 10.11 -8.60
C SER A 86 -3.32 9.97 -8.16
N ASN A 87 -3.64 10.24 -6.89
CA ASN A 87 -4.99 10.15 -6.36
C ASN A 87 -5.27 11.14 -5.21
N LEU A 88 -4.93 12.40 -5.39
CA LEU A 88 -5.13 13.48 -4.40
C LEU A 88 -6.56 13.52 -3.86
N ARG A 89 -7.55 13.23 -4.71
CA ARG A 89 -8.96 13.26 -4.31
C ARG A 89 -9.28 12.27 -3.18
N ARG A 90 -8.55 11.16 -3.07
CA ARG A 90 -8.75 10.12 -2.06
C ARG A 90 -7.67 10.08 -1.00
N LEU A 91 -6.53 10.73 -1.21
CA LEU A 91 -5.48 10.86 -0.20
C LEU A 91 -6.02 11.58 1.03
N ARG A 92 -5.76 11.05 2.22
CA ARG A 92 -6.26 11.60 3.48
C ARG A 92 -5.15 12.02 4.41
N TYR A 93 -4.21 11.12 4.69
CA TYR A 93 -3.07 11.35 5.56
C TYR A 93 -1.99 10.30 5.28
N SER A 94 -0.85 10.45 5.93
CA SER A 94 0.21 9.47 5.94
C SER A 94 0.54 9.02 7.36
N TRP A 95 1.03 7.80 7.48
CA TRP A 95 1.74 7.31 8.65
C TRP A 95 3.22 7.21 8.35
N VAL A 96 4.03 7.30 9.40
CA VAL A 96 5.46 7.05 9.33
C VAL A 96 5.73 5.64 9.87
N TRP A 97 6.33 4.81 9.04
CA TRP A 97 6.83 3.49 9.43
C TRP A 97 8.30 3.63 9.81
N GLU A 98 8.58 3.70 11.10
CA GLU A 98 9.95 3.75 11.62
C GLU A 98 10.63 2.39 11.47
N LYS A 99 11.82 2.39 10.85
CA LYS A 99 12.63 1.19 10.68
C LYS A 99 13.54 0.99 11.89
N THR A 100 13.65 -0.25 12.33
CA THR A 100 14.59 -0.62 13.41
C THR A 100 16.05 -0.43 13.01
N THR A 101 16.34 -0.48 11.70
CA THR A 101 17.68 -0.27 11.15
C THR A 101 17.59 0.69 9.96
N ALA A 102 18.39 1.75 10.01
CA ALA A 102 18.50 2.70 8.92
C ALA A 102 19.14 2.06 7.67
N THR A 103 18.67 2.47 6.49
CA THR A 103 19.13 1.97 5.19
C THR A 103 19.83 3.06 4.39
N GLY A 104 20.55 2.68 3.33
CA GLY A 104 21.23 3.62 2.44
C GLY A 104 22.68 3.93 2.83
N PHE A 105 23.34 3.06 3.61
CA PHE A 105 24.71 3.29 4.10
C PHE A 105 25.74 3.54 2.99
N LEU A 106 25.56 3.00 1.79
CA LEU A 106 26.42 3.26 0.64
C LEU A 106 26.47 4.74 0.22
N ASN A 107 25.43 5.49 0.59
CA ASN A 107 25.31 6.91 0.32
C ASN A 107 25.50 7.79 1.56
N ALA A 108 25.98 7.26 2.67
CA ALA A 108 26.10 7.96 3.95
C ALA A 108 26.97 9.24 3.87
N ASN A 109 27.92 9.29 2.94
CA ASN A 109 28.77 10.46 2.71
C ASN A 109 28.12 11.53 1.80
N ARG A 110 26.91 11.27 1.27
CA ARG A 110 26.22 12.15 0.31
C ARG A 110 24.85 12.61 0.81
N MET A 111 24.21 11.82 1.66
CA MET A 111 22.87 12.09 2.19
C MET A 111 22.66 11.36 3.52
N PRO A 112 21.72 11.83 4.36
CA PRO A 112 21.33 11.11 5.57
C PRO A 112 20.82 9.70 5.28
N LEU A 113 21.03 8.79 6.23
CA LEU A 113 20.44 7.45 6.17
C LEU A 113 18.91 7.53 6.28
N LYS A 114 18.24 6.60 5.63
CA LYS A 114 16.78 6.49 5.68
C LYS A 114 16.38 5.61 6.86
N SER A 115 15.65 6.18 7.83
CA SER A 115 15.17 5.49 9.03
C SER A 115 13.66 5.24 9.03
N HIS A 116 12.95 5.66 7.98
CA HIS A 116 11.50 5.47 7.88
C HIS A 116 11.05 5.29 6.43
N GLU A 117 9.83 4.81 6.30
CA GLU A 117 9.01 4.84 5.09
C GLU A 117 7.67 5.50 5.41
N ASP A 118 6.99 5.99 4.37
CA ASP A 118 5.64 6.51 4.51
C ASP A 118 4.63 5.40 4.21
N ILE A 119 3.44 5.49 4.84
CA ILE A 119 2.26 4.72 4.43
C ILE A 119 1.19 5.73 4.09
N LEU A 120 0.90 5.91 2.81
CA LEU A 120 -0.17 6.79 2.37
C LEU A 120 -1.53 6.11 2.53
N VAL A 121 -2.49 6.82 3.12
CA VAL A 121 -3.84 6.32 3.38
C VAL A 121 -4.85 7.00 2.46
N PHE A 122 -5.55 6.18 1.70
CA PHE A 122 -6.56 6.61 0.74
C PHE A 122 -7.92 5.99 1.07
N TYR A 123 -8.99 6.76 1.00
CA TYR A 123 -10.37 6.23 1.04
C TYR A 123 -11.36 7.17 0.39
N HIS A 124 -12.51 6.61 -0.01
CA HIS A 124 -13.63 7.39 -0.56
C HIS A 124 -14.53 7.90 0.57
N LYS A 125 -15.15 7.01 1.32
CA LYS A 125 -15.96 7.32 2.52
C LYS A 125 -15.18 6.90 3.76
N LEU A 126 -15.44 7.57 4.87
CA LEU A 126 -14.79 7.30 6.15
C LEU A 126 -14.87 5.80 6.49
N PRO A 127 -13.73 5.11 6.64
CA PRO A 127 -13.69 3.70 7.01
C PRO A 127 -14.14 3.48 8.46
N LEU A 128 -14.37 2.23 8.82
CA LEU A 128 -14.53 1.84 10.20
C LEU A 128 -13.21 2.08 10.94
N TYR A 129 -13.29 2.77 12.07
CA TYR A 129 -12.12 3.08 12.89
C TYR A 129 -12.42 2.86 14.37
N HIS A 130 -11.63 2.04 15.02
CA HIS A 130 -11.68 1.77 16.45
C HIS A 130 -10.44 2.35 17.13
N PRO A 131 -10.50 3.58 17.67
CA PRO A 131 -9.34 4.19 18.32
C PRO A 131 -8.97 3.44 19.59
N ILE A 132 -7.69 3.05 19.69
CA ILE A 132 -7.11 2.53 20.92
C ILE A 132 -6.73 3.74 21.77
N LYS A 133 -7.44 3.95 22.88
CA LYS A 133 -7.17 5.05 23.80
C LYS A 133 -6.14 4.61 24.82
N THR A 134 -5.12 5.43 25.04
CA THR A 134 -4.15 5.26 26.13
C THR A 134 -4.50 6.21 27.28
N ALA A 135 -4.36 5.75 28.51
CA ALA A 135 -4.55 6.57 29.69
C ALA A 135 -3.31 7.44 30.00
N GLY A 136 -3.46 8.51 30.75
CA GLY A 136 -2.32 9.29 31.24
C GLY A 136 -1.92 10.52 30.41
N HIS A 137 -2.71 10.91 29.40
CA HIS A 137 -2.49 12.15 28.69
C HIS A 137 -3.30 13.28 29.39
N SER A 138 -2.59 14.26 30.01
CA SER A 138 -3.19 15.53 30.42
C SER A 138 -3.58 16.35 29.17
N ARG A 139 -4.70 17.03 29.21
CA ARG A 139 -5.11 18.01 28.20
C ARG A 139 -4.28 19.26 28.31
#